data_7e0980f5494946330b3747eb09f9914b
#
_entry.id   7e0980f5494946330b3747eb09f9914b
#
_cell.length_a   1.000
_cell.length_b   1.000
_cell.length_c   1.000
_cell.angle_alpha   90.00
_cell.angle_beta   90.00
_cell.angle_gamma   90.00
#
_symmetry.space_group_name_H-M   'P 1'
#
loop_
_entity.id
_entity.type
_entity.pdbx_description
1 polymer ?
#
loop_
_entity_poly.entity_id
_entity_poly.type
_entity_poly.pdbx_seq_one_letter_code
_entity_poly.pdbx_strand_id
1 'polypeptide(L)'
;WTGEQFRTRDVLIFIGAVQIAVRLIASFIGSKTTDPAVLVLDEKGQYCIPILSGHIGGANEMAERIAEMAGALPVITTATDIRGKWAIDVFARKIHLYIEDMQKAKQISAKILEGKTVVAAIESGRDSIEGTVPEEVKIVPETYENPDIYIGIYERKLSSHVLRLIPQRITVGIGCRRGTS
;
A
#
# COMPACT_ATOMS: atom_id res chain seq x y z
N TRP A 1 2.48 -3.44 27.57
CA TRP A 1 3.07 -4.27 26.53
C TRP A 1 2.39 -3.99 25.17
N THR A 2 1.06 -4.23 24.98
CA THR A 2 0.38 -4.06 23.67
C THR A 2 0.62 -2.69 23.06
N GLY A 3 0.46 -1.59 23.82
CA GLY A 3 0.69 -0.24 23.30
C GLY A 3 2.13 0.06 22.90
N GLU A 4 3.10 -0.56 23.54
CA GLU A 4 4.50 -0.48 23.16
C GLU A 4 4.73 -1.20 21.83
N GLN A 5 4.26 -2.44 21.72
CA GLN A 5 4.39 -3.22 20.47
C GLN A 5 3.68 -2.54 19.31
N PHE A 6 2.48 -1.98 19.55
CA PHE A 6 1.71 -1.26 18.54
C PHE A 6 2.48 -0.05 17.95
N ARG A 7 3.30 0.63 18.75
CA ARG A 7 4.08 1.81 18.32
C ARG A 7 5.44 1.46 17.70
N THR A 8 5.96 0.25 17.96
CA THR A 8 7.35 -0.10 17.61
C THR A 8 7.47 -1.22 16.58
N ARG A 9 6.38 -1.90 16.26
CA ARG A 9 6.38 -3.03 15.32
C ARG A 9 5.58 -2.68 14.07
N ASP A 10 6.00 -3.23 12.94
CA ASP A 10 5.29 -3.09 11.67
C ASP A 10 4.09 -4.04 11.58
N VAL A 11 4.15 -5.18 12.27
CA VAL A 11 3.11 -6.21 12.24
C VAL A 11 2.85 -6.76 13.65
N LEU A 12 1.57 -6.89 14.01
CA LEU A 12 1.11 -7.59 15.21
C LEU A 12 0.19 -8.75 14.83
N ILE A 13 0.50 -9.93 15.35
CA ILE A 13 -0.32 -11.12 15.16
C ILE A 13 -0.83 -11.56 16.53
N PHE A 14 -2.15 -11.55 16.72
CA PHE A 14 -2.81 -12.10 17.88
C PHE A 14 -3.28 -13.53 17.59
N ILE A 15 -3.10 -14.43 18.57
CA ILE A 15 -3.68 -15.77 18.52
C ILE A 15 -4.81 -15.81 19.54
N GLY A 16 -6.05 -16.00 19.07
CA GLY A 16 -7.25 -16.03 19.92
C GLY A 16 -8.45 -15.31 19.32
N ALA A 17 -9.33 -14.76 20.17
CA ALA A 17 -10.55 -14.11 19.74
C ALA A 17 -10.33 -12.69 19.19
N VAL A 18 -10.92 -12.40 18.03
CA VAL A 18 -10.86 -11.05 17.38
C VAL A 18 -11.28 -9.93 18.33
N GLN A 19 -12.35 -10.15 19.11
CA GLN A 19 -12.87 -9.15 20.04
C GLN A 19 -11.85 -8.75 21.14
N ILE A 20 -10.99 -9.68 21.56
CA ILE A 20 -9.92 -9.42 22.52
C ILE A 20 -8.85 -8.54 21.86
N ALA A 21 -8.40 -8.91 20.66
CA ALA A 21 -7.43 -8.14 19.92
C ALA A 21 -7.90 -6.70 19.68
N VAL A 22 -9.16 -6.52 19.24
CA VAL A 22 -9.77 -5.19 19.02
C VAL A 22 -9.73 -4.35 20.30
N ARG A 23 -10.11 -4.90 21.45
CA ARG A 23 -10.09 -4.17 22.74
C ARG A 23 -8.68 -3.79 23.16
N LEU A 24 -7.69 -4.64 22.89
CA LEU A 24 -6.30 -4.39 23.25
C LEU A 24 -5.65 -3.27 22.42
N ILE A 25 -6.08 -3.09 21.17
CA ILE A 25 -5.49 -2.08 20.27
C ILE A 25 -6.30 -0.78 20.19
N ALA A 26 -7.58 -0.80 20.55
CA ALA A 26 -8.54 0.29 20.30
C ALA A 26 -8.07 1.68 20.72
N SER A 27 -7.40 1.79 21.89
CA SER A 27 -6.89 3.06 22.41
C SER A 27 -5.62 3.58 21.71
N PHE A 28 -5.01 2.78 20.83
CA PHE A 28 -3.76 3.12 20.16
C PHE A 28 -3.96 3.42 18.68
N ILE A 29 -5.14 3.11 18.11
CA ILE A 29 -5.46 3.32 16.70
C ILE A 29 -5.46 4.83 16.41
N GLY A 30 -4.66 5.23 15.42
CA GLY A 30 -4.47 6.63 15.02
C GLY A 30 -4.71 6.86 13.54
N SER A 31 -3.87 6.31 12.68
CA SER A 31 -3.93 6.54 11.25
C SER A 31 -3.59 5.29 10.44
N LYS A 32 -4.37 5.04 9.40
CA LYS A 32 -4.13 3.91 8.49
C LYS A 32 -2.77 3.98 7.73
N THR A 33 -2.07 5.11 7.80
CA THR A 33 -0.76 5.31 7.17
C THR A 33 0.41 5.05 8.12
N THR A 34 0.16 5.05 9.42
CA THR A 34 1.19 4.88 10.46
C THR A 34 0.94 3.69 11.37
N ASP A 35 -0.31 3.24 11.48
CA ASP A 35 -0.66 2.11 12.32
C ASP A 35 -0.11 0.81 11.74
N PRO A 36 0.38 -0.12 12.58
CA PRO A 36 0.90 -1.40 12.15
C PRO A 36 -0.17 -2.27 11.49
N ALA A 37 0.26 -3.23 10.69
CA ALA A 37 -0.61 -4.32 10.27
C ALA A 37 -1.03 -5.15 11.49
N VAL A 38 -2.33 -5.35 11.70
CA VAL A 38 -2.80 -6.21 12.79
C VAL A 38 -3.66 -7.34 12.24
N LEU A 39 -3.29 -8.56 12.63
CA LEU A 39 -3.96 -9.79 12.24
C LEU A 39 -4.36 -10.61 13.47
N VAL A 40 -5.40 -11.39 13.31
CA VAL A 40 -5.81 -12.38 14.30
C VAL A 40 -5.87 -13.75 13.64
N LEU A 41 -5.18 -14.70 14.25
CA LEU A 41 -5.30 -16.13 13.96
C LEU A 41 -6.15 -16.74 15.07
N ASP A 42 -7.20 -17.49 14.75
CA ASP A 42 -7.98 -18.19 15.79
C ASP A 42 -7.14 -19.30 16.45
N GLU A 43 -7.57 -19.76 17.64
CA GLU A 43 -6.82 -20.74 18.44
C GLU A 43 -6.57 -22.08 17.72
N LYS A 44 -7.41 -22.42 16.74
CA LYS A 44 -7.27 -23.65 15.96
C LYS A 44 -6.48 -23.44 14.67
N GLY A 45 -6.08 -22.20 14.36
CA GLY A 45 -5.40 -21.85 13.12
C GLY A 45 -6.27 -22.03 11.88
N GLN A 46 -7.61 -21.92 12.00
CA GLN A 46 -8.53 -22.12 10.89
C GLN A 46 -8.75 -20.85 10.08
N TYR A 47 -8.67 -19.67 10.72
CA TYR A 47 -8.95 -18.38 10.11
C TYR A 47 -7.82 -17.38 10.40
N CYS A 48 -7.35 -16.68 9.38
CA CYS A 48 -6.43 -15.56 9.51
C CYS A 48 -7.14 -14.26 9.08
N ILE A 49 -7.38 -13.37 10.02
CA ILE A 49 -8.28 -12.22 9.88
C ILE A 49 -7.48 -10.93 10.00
N PRO A 50 -7.25 -10.15 8.93
CA PRO A 50 -6.67 -8.82 9.03
C PRO A 50 -7.71 -7.86 9.61
N ILE A 51 -7.38 -7.17 10.71
CA ILE A 51 -8.31 -6.27 11.42
C ILE A 51 -7.90 -4.80 11.36
N LEU A 52 -6.65 -4.50 11.02
CA LEU A 52 -6.16 -3.13 10.88
C LEU A 52 -5.10 -3.02 9.78
N SER A 53 -5.04 -1.87 9.09
CA SER A 53 -4.05 -1.51 8.06
C SER A 53 -3.94 -2.54 6.92
N GLY A 54 -5.10 -2.95 6.38
CA GLY A 54 -5.23 -3.99 5.36
C GLY A 54 -4.35 -3.76 4.13
N HIS A 55 -4.44 -2.59 3.50
CA HIS A 55 -3.72 -2.26 2.27
C HIS A 55 -2.34 -1.65 2.56
N ILE A 56 -2.28 -0.39 3.02
CA ILE A 56 -1.02 0.36 3.22
C ILE A 56 -0.11 -0.36 4.21
N GLY A 57 -0.64 -0.83 5.33
CA GLY A 57 0.13 -1.59 6.31
C GLY A 57 0.41 -3.04 5.89
N GLY A 58 -0.25 -3.55 4.83
CA GLY A 58 -0.01 -4.89 4.28
C GLY A 58 -0.66 -6.04 5.04
N ALA A 59 -1.65 -5.77 5.93
CA ALA A 59 -2.27 -6.84 6.71
C ALA A 59 -2.99 -7.87 5.84
N ASN A 60 -3.60 -7.48 4.70
CA ASN A 60 -4.27 -8.42 3.80
C ASN A 60 -3.27 -9.39 3.16
N GLU A 61 -2.19 -8.88 2.60
CA GLU A 61 -1.13 -9.72 2.00
C GLU A 61 -0.47 -10.63 3.05
N MET A 62 -0.25 -10.10 4.26
CA MET A 62 0.30 -10.90 5.36
C MET A 62 -0.68 -11.99 5.80
N ALA A 63 -2.00 -11.72 5.79
CA ALA A 63 -3.01 -12.71 6.09
C ALA A 63 -3.01 -13.88 5.09
N GLU A 64 -2.89 -13.58 3.79
CA GLU A 64 -2.75 -14.62 2.75
C GLU A 64 -1.52 -15.50 3.00
N ARG A 65 -0.36 -14.88 3.24
CA ARG A 65 0.91 -15.59 3.48
C ARG A 65 0.85 -16.47 4.73
N ILE A 66 0.32 -15.93 5.83
CA ILE A 66 0.20 -16.68 7.09
C ILE A 66 -0.82 -17.81 6.93
N ALA A 67 -1.93 -17.55 6.26
CA ALA A 67 -2.96 -18.56 6.00
C ALA A 67 -2.39 -19.72 5.17
N GLU A 68 -1.61 -19.43 4.13
CA GLU A 68 -0.92 -20.46 3.34
C GLU A 68 0.03 -21.31 4.21
N MET A 69 0.85 -20.66 5.06
CA MET A 69 1.80 -21.36 5.94
C MET A 69 1.12 -22.20 7.03
N ALA A 70 -0.02 -21.73 7.55
CA ALA A 70 -0.75 -22.37 8.66
C ALA A 70 -1.82 -23.36 8.18
N GLY A 71 -2.14 -23.41 6.89
CA GLY A 71 -3.30 -24.13 6.36
C GLY A 71 -4.63 -23.49 6.78
N ALA A 72 -4.63 -22.18 7.06
CA ALA A 72 -5.79 -21.40 7.47
C ALA A 72 -6.53 -20.80 6.28
N LEU A 73 -7.75 -20.29 6.51
CA LEU A 73 -8.50 -19.49 5.54
C LEU A 73 -8.27 -18.00 5.81
N PRO A 74 -7.77 -17.21 4.85
CA PRO A 74 -7.69 -15.76 5.00
C PRO A 74 -9.09 -15.15 4.87
N VAL A 75 -9.48 -14.31 5.83
CA VAL A 75 -10.80 -13.64 5.85
C VAL A 75 -10.63 -12.16 5.48
N ILE A 76 -10.46 -11.89 4.20
CA ILE A 76 -10.27 -10.54 3.67
C ILE A 76 -11.62 -9.98 3.25
N THR A 77 -11.98 -8.78 3.77
CA THR A 77 -13.31 -8.18 3.56
C THR A 77 -13.24 -6.84 2.81
N THR A 78 -12.07 -6.40 2.39
CA THR A 78 -11.89 -5.11 1.70
C THR A 78 -12.49 -5.16 0.30
N ALA A 79 -13.30 -4.18 -0.05
CA ALA A 79 -14.08 -4.18 -1.30
C ALA A 79 -13.21 -4.29 -2.58
N THR A 80 -12.01 -3.71 -2.56
CA THR A 80 -11.05 -3.80 -3.67
C THR A 80 -10.54 -5.24 -3.86
N ASP A 81 -10.22 -5.94 -2.76
CA ASP A 81 -9.74 -7.32 -2.80
C ASP A 81 -10.85 -8.29 -3.18
N ILE A 82 -12.06 -8.15 -2.58
CA ILE A 82 -13.23 -9.00 -2.90
C ILE A 82 -13.61 -8.92 -4.37
N ARG A 83 -13.49 -7.73 -4.98
CA ARG A 83 -13.81 -7.52 -6.40
C ARG A 83 -12.65 -7.82 -7.33
N GLY A 84 -11.49 -8.23 -6.83
CA GLY A 84 -10.27 -8.41 -7.60
C GLY A 84 -9.79 -7.11 -8.29
N LYS A 85 -10.25 -5.95 -7.80
CA LYS A 85 -9.93 -4.67 -8.39
C LYS A 85 -8.62 -4.13 -7.82
N TRP A 86 -7.85 -3.55 -8.72
CA TRP A 86 -6.58 -2.94 -8.40
C TRP A 86 -6.75 -1.74 -7.46
N ALA A 87 -5.96 -1.71 -6.38
CA ALA A 87 -5.94 -0.62 -5.41
C ALA A 87 -4.63 0.16 -5.55
N ILE A 88 -4.74 1.50 -5.75
CA ILE A 88 -3.58 2.37 -5.99
C ILE A 88 -2.59 2.37 -4.82
N ASP A 89 -3.05 2.23 -3.60
CA ASP A 89 -2.22 2.20 -2.40
C ASP A 89 -1.45 0.88 -2.27
N VAL A 90 -2.05 -0.26 -2.63
CA VAL A 90 -1.35 -1.56 -2.71
C VAL A 90 -0.30 -1.53 -3.80
N PHE A 91 -0.65 -1.01 -4.97
CA PHE A 91 0.27 -0.85 -6.08
C PHE A 91 1.47 0.03 -5.70
N ALA A 92 1.21 1.23 -5.16
CA ALA A 92 2.26 2.15 -4.74
C ALA A 92 3.22 1.52 -3.73
N ARG A 93 2.70 0.75 -2.76
CA ARG A 93 3.52 0.03 -1.79
C ARG A 93 4.40 -1.05 -2.46
N LYS A 94 3.82 -1.86 -3.35
CA LYS A 94 4.55 -2.97 -4.01
C LYS A 94 5.75 -2.48 -4.82
N ILE A 95 5.67 -1.30 -5.42
CA ILE A 95 6.74 -0.73 -6.26
C ILE A 95 7.44 0.48 -5.59
N HIS A 96 7.32 0.60 -4.27
CA HIS A 96 8.01 1.60 -3.46
C HIS A 96 7.75 3.06 -3.92
N LEU A 97 6.49 3.40 -4.18
CA LEU A 97 6.06 4.77 -4.44
C LEU A 97 5.48 5.42 -3.19
N TYR A 98 5.81 6.67 -2.96
CA TYR A 98 5.15 7.51 -1.98
C TYR A 98 3.90 8.14 -2.58
N ILE A 99 2.78 8.07 -1.86
CA ILE A 99 1.51 8.69 -2.24
C ILE A 99 1.45 10.08 -1.63
N GLU A 100 1.48 11.12 -2.46
CA GLU A 100 1.46 12.51 -1.98
C GLU A 100 0.11 12.91 -1.37
N ASP A 101 -1.01 12.40 -1.93
CA ASP A 101 -2.37 12.73 -1.50
C ASP A 101 -3.25 11.47 -1.41
N MET A 102 -3.56 11.06 -0.18
CA MET A 102 -4.38 9.89 0.10
C MET A 102 -5.86 10.07 -0.26
N GLN A 103 -6.37 11.30 -0.33
CA GLN A 103 -7.75 11.54 -0.76
C GLN A 103 -7.89 11.33 -2.26
N LYS A 104 -6.94 11.83 -3.04
CA LYS A 104 -6.87 11.55 -4.48
C LYS A 104 -6.69 10.05 -4.76
N ALA A 105 -5.84 9.37 -3.99
CA ALA A 105 -5.68 7.92 -4.11
C ALA A 105 -7.00 7.16 -3.92
N LYS A 106 -7.83 7.56 -2.95
CA LYS A 106 -9.17 7.00 -2.76
C LYS A 106 -10.10 7.27 -3.96
N GLN A 107 -10.05 8.48 -4.54
CA GLN A 107 -10.84 8.83 -5.71
C GLN A 107 -10.45 8.00 -6.94
N ILE A 108 -9.15 7.77 -7.14
CA ILE A 108 -8.64 6.90 -8.21
C ILE A 108 -9.13 5.46 -8.00
N SER A 109 -8.99 4.91 -6.80
CA SER A 109 -9.50 3.57 -6.48
C SER A 109 -11.00 3.45 -6.70
N ALA A 110 -11.78 4.49 -6.35
CA ALA A 110 -13.24 4.53 -6.62
C ALA A 110 -13.53 4.51 -8.11
N LYS A 111 -12.84 5.30 -8.96
CA LYS A 111 -12.97 5.29 -10.42
C LYS A 111 -12.75 3.88 -10.99
N ILE A 112 -11.72 3.19 -10.54
CA ILE A 112 -11.38 1.84 -11.00
C ILE A 112 -12.46 0.83 -10.57
N LEU A 113 -12.97 0.95 -9.33
CA LEU A 113 -14.09 0.11 -8.85
C LEU A 113 -15.35 0.30 -9.69
N GLU A 114 -15.59 1.50 -10.19
CA GLU A 114 -16.69 1.82 -11.10
C GLU A 114 -16.45 1.34 -12.54
N GLY A 115 -15.28 0.76 -12.85
CA GLY A 115 -14.90 0.33 -14.20
C GLY A 115 -14.50 1.47 -15.13
N LYS A 116 -14.20 2.66 -14.60
CA LYS A 116 -13.76 3.80 -15.39
C LYS A 116 -12.27 3.71 -15.70
N THR A 117 -11.87 4.15 -16.88
CA THR A 117 -10.46 4.23 -17.27
C THR A 117 -9.75 5.31 -16.47
N VAL A 118 -8.56 4.99 -15.98
CA VAL A 118 -7.62 5.88 -15.30
C VAL A 118 -6.38 6.03 -16.16
N VAL A 119 -5.92 7.26 -16.39
CA VAL A 119 -4.75 7.56 -17.20
C VAL A 119 -3.56 7.83 -16.30
N ALA A 120 -2.48 7.04 -16.44
CA ALA A 120 -1.24 7.19 -15.69
C ALA A 120 -0.10 7.65 -16.60
N ALA A 121 0.41 8.86 -16.38
CA ALA A 121 1.60 9.37 -17.06
C ALA A 121 2.85 9.01 -16.28
N ILE A 122 3.87 8.52 -16.97
CA ILE A 122 5.14 8.10 -16.37
C ILE A 122 6.27 8.97 -16.90
N GLU A 123 7.12 9.42 -15.99
CA GLU A 123 8.32 10.19 -16.30
C GLU A 123 9.25 9.41 -17.23
N SER A 124 9.82 10.10 -18.22
CA SER A 124 10.75 9.53 -19.21
C SER A 124 11.97 8.89 -18.53
N GLY A 125 12.43 7.78 -19.11
CA GLY A 125 13.53 6.98 -18.54
C GLY A 125 13.08 5.94 -17.49
N ARG A 126 11.75 5.80 -17.29
CA ARG A 126 11.11 4.75 -16.48
C ARG A 126 10.20 3.93 -17.39
N ASP A 127 10.81 3.16 -18.29
CA ASP A 127 10.10 2.48 -19.38
C ASP A 127 9.21 1.31 -18.92
N SER A 128 9.28 0.93 -17.64
CA SER A 128 8.42 -0.10 -17.07
C SER A 128 7.99 0.21 -15.64
N ILE A 129 6.73 0.00 -15.36
CA ILE A 129 6.23 -0.18 -14.00
C ILE A 129 6.39 -1.68 -13.71
N GLU A 130 7.19 -2.03 -12.70
CA GLU A 130 7.23 -3.40 -12.20
C GLU A 130 5.85 -3.77 -11.63
N GLY A 131 5.27 -4.85 -12.14
CA GLY A 131 3.97 -5.35 -11.71
C GLY A 131 2.88 -5.27 -12.79
N THR A 132 1.81 -6.02 -12.57
CA THR A 132 0.67 -6.05 -13.48
C THR A 132 -0.18 -4.80 -13.28
N VAL A 133 -0.31 -4.00 -14.33
CA VAL A 133 -1.23 -2.86 -14.39
C VAL A 133 -2.56 -3.38 -14.95
N PRO A 134 -3.70 -3.11 -14.29
CA PRO A 134 -5.00 -3.60 -14.75
C PRO A 134 -5.43 -2.91 -16.05
N GLU A 135 -6.38 -3.53 -16.75
CA GLU A 135 -6.90 -3.02 -18.03
C GLU A 135 -7.53 -1.62 -17.91
N GLU A 136 -8.04 -1.27 -16.74
CA GLU A 136 -8.61 0.04 -16.46
C GLU A 136 -7.57 1.16 -16.41
N VAL A 137 -6.27 0.84 -16.28
CA VAL A 137 -5.19 1.84 -16.20
C VAL A 137 -4.43 1.92 -17.52
N LYS A 138 -4.58 3.06 -18.19
CA LYS A 138 -3.88 3.35 -19.45
C LYS A 138 -2.59 4.12 -19.17
N ILE A 139 -1.46 3.51 -19.49
CA ILE A 139 -0.15 4.16 -19.39
C ILE A 139 0.08 5.07 -20.60
N VAL A 140 0.54 6.28 -20.31
CA VAL A 140 0.87 7.30 -21.34
C VAL A 140 2.21 7.95 -21.03
N PRO A 141 2.91 8.55 -22.03
CA PRO A 141 4.13 9.31 -21.81
C PRO A 141 3.91 10.51 -20.88
N GLU A 142 4.99 10.99 -20.24
CA GLU A 142 4.96 12.15 -19.35
C GLU A 142 4.43 13.44 -20.01
N THR A 143 4.54 13.53 -21.34
CA THR A 143 4.05 14.66 -22.12
C THR A 143 2.53 14.78 -22.17
N TYR A 144 1.81 13.78 -21.70
CA TYR A 144 0.35 13.82 -21.65
C TYR A 144 -0.14 14.91 -20.70
N GLU A 145 -1.01 15.79 -21.17
CA GLU A 145 -1.32 17.05 -20.47
C GLU A 145 -2.23 16.87 -19.25
N ASN A 146 -3.11 15.88 -19.25
CA ASN A 146 -4.14 15.76 -18.21
C ASN A 146 -4.32 14.32 -17.70
N PRO A 147 -3.29 13.72 -17.07
CA PRO A 147 -3.42 12.38 -16.50
C PRO A 147 -4.22 12.40 -15.19
N ASP A 148 -4.75 11.25 -14.80
CA ASP A 148 -5.28 11.05 -13.43
C ASP A 148 -4.17 10.80 -12.41
N ILE A 149 -3.10 10.11 -12.85
CA ILE A 149 -1.92 9.76 -12.05
C ILE A 149 -0.67 10.25 -12.76
N TYR A 150 0.26 10.82 -12.02
CA TYR A 150 1.61 11.10 -12.48
C TYR A 150 2.63 10.37 -11.63
N ILE A 151 3.49 9.57 -12.26
CA ILE A 151 4.56 8.81 -11.60
C ILE A 151 5.90 9.42 -11.99
N GLY A 152 6.55 10.09 -11.06
CA GLY A 152 7.83 10.75 -11.33
C GLY A 152 8.42 11.46 -10.13
N ILE A 153 9.72 11.79 -10.27
CA ILE A 153 10.50 12.44 -9.21
C ILE A 153 10.65 13.94 -9.44
N TYR A 154 10.58 14.40 -10.68
CA TYR A 154 10.73 15.83 -10.98
C TYR A 154 9.43 16.58 -10.67
N GLU A 155 9.61 17.82 -10.18
CA GLU A 155 8.49 18.72 -10.00
C GLU A 155 7.95 19.14 -11.37
N ARG A 156 6.66 18.89 -11.58
CA ARG A 156 5.92 19.34 -12.74
C ARG A 156 4.69 20.08 -12.29
N LYS A 157 4.31 21.14 -13.00
CA LYS A 157 3.03 21.83 -12.77
C LYS A 157 1.90 20.89 -13.22
N LEU A 158 1.24 20.26 -12.27
CA LEU A 158 0.12 19.35 -12.51
C LEU A 158 -1.20 20.04 -12.16
N SER A 159 -2.27 19.61 -12.83
CA SER A 159 -3.63 20.04 -12.45
C SER A 159 -3.99 19.53 -11.05
N SER A 160 -4.85 20.26 -10.34
CA SER A 160 -5.17 19.98 -8.93
C SER A 160 -5.78 18.60 -8.66
N HIS A 161 -6.38 17.95 -9.68
CA HIS A 161 -6.96 16.61 -9.54
C HIS A 161 -5.95 15.48 -9.70
N VAL A 162 -4.77 15.74 -10.26
CA VAL A 162 -3.76 14.71 -10.55
C VAL A 162 -3.18 14.15 -9.25
N LEU A 163 -3.18 12.83 -9.12
CA LEU A 163 -2.48 12.14 -8.05
C LEU A 163 -1.01 11.99 -8.42
N ARG A 164 -0.12 12.51 -7.59
CA ARG A 164 1.31 12.29 -7.74
C ARG A 164 1.78 11.10 -6.93
N LEU A 165 2.49 10.19 -7.59
CA LEU A 165 3.18 9.06 -6.98
C LEU A 165 4.69 9.27 -7.16
N ILE A 166 5.42 9.34 -6.04
CA ILE A 166 6.84 9.69 -6.03
C ILE A 166 7.64 8.43 -5.73
N PRO A 167 8.52 7.98 -6.65
CA PRO A 167 9.42 6.87 -6.39
C PRO A 167 10.34 7.16 -5.21
N GLN A 168 10.44 6.23 -4.27
CA GLN A 168 11.38 6.33 -3.17
C GLN A 168 12.81 6.26 -3.69
N ARG A 169 13.67 7.17 -3.23
CA ARG A 169 15.07 7.25 -3.62
C ARG A 169 15.95 6.67 -2.53
N ILE A 170 16.95 5.89 -2.94
CA ILE A 170 18.08 5.54 -2.07
C ILE A 170 19.21 6.51 -2.42
N THR A 171 19.61 7.34 -1.48
CA THR A 171 20.78 8.20 -1.65
C THR A 171 21.98 7.49 -1.06
N VAL A 172 22.96 7.17 -1.92
CA VAL A 172 24.24 6.58 -1.49
C VAL A 172 25.30 7.66 -1.50
N GLY A 173 25.81 8.01 -0.33
CA GLY A 173 26.97 8.89 -0.19
C GLY A 173 28.25 8.05 -0.30
N ILE A 174 29.10 8.36 -1.31
CA ILE A 174 30.42 7.76 -1.42
C ILE A 174 31.43 8.83 -0.96
N GLY A 175 32.06 8.58 0.20
CA GLY A 175 33.16 9.40 0.70
C GLY A 175 34.51 8.72 0.45
N CYS A 176 35.47 9.43 -0.15
CA CYS A 176 36.87 8.98 -0.20
C CYS A 176 37.75 9.88 0.66
N ARG A 177 38.75 9.31 1.31
CA ARG A 177 39.76 10.08 2.05
C ARG A 177 40.67 10.79 1.02
N ARG A 178 40.82 12.10 1.13
CA ARG A 178 41.74 12.87 0.28
C ARG A 178 43.16 12.30 0.44
N GLY A 179 43.78 11.77 -0.65
CA GLY A 179 45.15 11.30 -0.66
C GLY A 179 45.34 9.77 -0.70
N THR A 180 44.33 8.98 -0.96
CA THR A 180 44.46 7.59 -1.38
C THR A 180 44.45 7.54 -2.91
N SER A 181 45.67 7.62 -3.50
CA SER A 181 45.90 7.23 -4.89
C SER A 181 46.03 5.73 -4.96
#